data_d23dcc354c82dae36deff6c8cfdfdf35
#
_entry.id   d23dcc354c82dae36deff6c8cfdfdf35
#
_cell.length_a   1.000
_cell.length_b   1.000
_cell.length_c   1.000
_cell.angle_alpha   90.00
_cell.angle_beta   90.00
_cell.angle_gamma   90.00
#
_symmetry.space_group_name_H-M   'P 1'
#
loop_
_entity.id
_entity.type
_entity.pdbx_description
1 polymer ?
#
loop_
_entity_poly.entity_id
_entity_poly.type
_entity_poly.pdbx_seq_one_letter_code
_entity_poly.pdbx_strand_id
1 'polypeptide(L)'
;KYYDKDPHRNIVMGTTFDAVVEKSDFDLIRDWAKNRGIYDGGDVKTQYMKLAEEFGETGKAILNNDMPEIIDGIGDMVVVLTNLAELAGTSIEECISAAYKEIALRKGKMINGTFVKDE
;
A
#
# COMPACT_ATOMS: atom_id res chain seq x y z
N LYS A 1 17.36 7.17 -6.60
CA LYS A 1 16.33 6.17 -6.88
C LYS A 1 15.52 6.59 -8.08
N TYR A 2 14.98 5.65 -8.77
CA TYR A 2 14.29 5.91 -10.02
C TYR A 2 13.13 6.91 -9.88
N TYR A 3 12.39 6.84 -8.80
CA TYR A 3 11.24 7.72 -8.62
C TYR A 3 11.62 9.16 -8.33
N ASP A 4 12.85 9.39 -7.88
CA ASP A 4 13.33 10.75 -7.62
C ASP A 4 13.54 11.51 -8.92
N LYS A 5 13.54 10.82 -10.05
CA LYS A 5 13.79 11.40 -11.37
C LYS A 5 12.51 11.74 -12.11
N ASP A 6 11.37 11.41 -11.57
CA ASP A 6 10.08 11.71 -12.19
C ASP A 6 9.71 13.16 -11.84
N PRO A 7 9.69 14.06 -12.83
CA PRO A 7 9.40 15.46 -12.57
C PRO A 7 7.97 15.72 -12.14
N HIS A 8 7.08 14.75 -12.30
CA HIS A 8 5.68 14.90 -11.95
C HIS A 8 5.34 14.26 -10.62
N ARG A 9 6.32 13.64 -10.01
CA ARG A 9 6.10 12.87 -8.83
C ARG A 9 6.33 13.68 -7.56
N ASN A 10 5.48 13.44 -6.57
CA ASN A 10 5.68 13.88 -5.19
C ASN A 10 5.60 15.37 -4.93
N ILE A 11 5.50 16.20 -5.95
CA ILE A 11 5.57 17.64 -5.76
C ILE A 11 4.23 18.29 -6.05
N VAL A 12 3.70 18.96 -5.04
CA VAL A 12 2.52 19.79 -5.16
C VAL A 12 2.93 21.20 -4.78
N MET A 13 2.73 22.10 -5.71
CA MET A 13 3.02 23.51 -5.44
C MET A 13 2.01 24.04 -4.44
N GLY A 14 2.50 24.68 -3.41
CA GLY A 14 1.65 25.34 -2.45
C GLY A 14 1.06 26.61 -2.99
N THR A 15 0.57 27.42 -2.08
CA THR A 15 -0.04 28.68 -2.43
C THR A 15 1.02 29.77 -2.63
N THR A 16 0.67 31.01 -2.35
CA THR A 16 1.48 32.21 -2.60
C THR A 16 2.90 32.16 -2.08
N PHE A 17 3.19 31.34 -1.11
CA PHE A 17 4.56 31.23 -0.59
C PHE A 17 5.36 30.16 -1.28
N ASP A 18 4.80 29.58 -2.32
CA ASP A 18 5.48 28.56 -3.12
C ASP A 18 5.99 27.40 -2.29
N ALA A 19 5.27 27.09 -1.23
CA ALA A 19 5.60 25.94 -0.43
C ALA A 19 5.43 24.68 -1.29
N VAL A 20 6.49 23.92 -1.40
CA VAL A 20 6.45 22.64 -2.12
C VAL A 20 6.16 21.56 -1.10
N VAL A 21 5.05 20.87 -1.30
CA VAL A 21 4.65 19.76 -0.46
C VAL A 21 4.84 18.48 -1.23
N GLU A 22 5.69 17.63 -0.69
CA GLU A 22 5.96 16.33 -1.29
C GLU A 22 4.80 15.38 -1.01
N LYS A 23 4.25 14.79 -2.05
CA LYS A 23 3.21 13.75 -1.90
C LYS A 23 3.85 12.41 -1.61
N SER A 24 3.25 11.66 -0.71
CA SER A 24 3.67 10.28 -0.46
C SER A 24 3.22 9.39 -1.62
N ASP A 25 3.79 8.20 -1.69
CA ASP A 25 3.34 7.20 -2.65
C ASP A 25 1.86 6.85 -2.46
N PHE A 26 1.40 6.84 -1.21
CA PHE A 26 -0.02 6.58 -0.94
C PHE A 26 -0.91 7.68 -1.51
N ASP A 27 -0.49 8.93 -1.42
CA ASP A 27 -1.22 10.04 -2.03
C ASP A 27 -1.29 9.89 -3.55
N LEU A 28 -0.18 9.49 -4.16
CA LEU A 28 -0.13 9.28 -5.60
C LEU A 28 -1.05 8.14 -6.04
N ILE A 29 -1.10 7.06 -5.27
CA ILE A 29 -2.01 5.95 -5.52
C ILE A 29 -3.45 6.42 -5.45
N ARG A 30 -3.79 7.20 -4.43
CA ARG A 30 -5.16 7.74 -4.27
C ARG A 30 -5.55 8.64 -5.44
N ASP A 31 -4.64 9.51 -5.87
CA ASP A 31 -4.89 10.38 -7.02
C ASP A 31 -5.14 9.56 -8.29
N TRP A 32 -4.31 8.55 -8.49
CA TRP A 32 -4.47 7.65 -9.63
C TRP A 32 -5.81 6.92 -9.59
N ALA A 33 -6.17 6.38 -8.45
CA ALA A 33 -7.42 5.64 -8.28
C ALA A 33 -8.65 6.53 -8.48
N LYS A 34 -8.60 7.74 -7.93
CA LYS A 34 -9.67 8.73 -8.06
C LYS A 34 -9.88 9.10 -9.53
N ASN A 35 -8.79 9.34 -10.24
CA ASN A 35 -8.87 9.72 -11.66
C ASN A 35 -9.42 8.62 -12.54
N ARG A 36 -9.31 7.38 -12.10
CA ARG A 36 -9.85 6.23 -12.83
C ARG A 36 -11.24 5.80 -12.38
N GLY A 37 -11.80 6.53 -11.43
CA GLY A 37 -13.17 6.26 -10.97
C GLY A 37 -13.29 5.09 -10.02
N ILE A 38 -12.20 4.63 -9.44
CA ILE A 38 -12.20 3.46 -8.54
C ILE A 38 -13.04 3.74 -7.30
N TYR A 39 -12.98 4.96 -6.77
CA TYR A 39 -13.73 5.29 -5.55
C TYR A 39 -15.22 5.55 -5.83
N ASP A 40 -15.56 5.92 -7.06
CA ASP A 40 -16.96 6.14 -7.45
C ASP A 40 -17.65 4.84 -7.85
N GLY A 41 -16.95 3.98 -8.55
CA GLY A 41 -17.53 2.75 -9.10
C GLY A 41 -17.11 1.46 -8.39
N GLY A 42 -16.12 1.52 -7.52
CA GLY A 42 -15.62 0.33 -6.82
C GLY A 42 -16.31 0.11 -5.48
N ASP A 43 -16.03 -1.03 -4.89
CA ASP A 43 -16.55 -1.36 -3.57
C ASP A 43 -15.52 -2.21 -2.80
N VAL A 44 -15.75 -2.33 -1.49
CA VAL A 44 -14.85 -3.02 -0.57
C VAL A 44 -14.66 -4.49 -0.95
N LYS A 45 -15.75 -5.17 -1.26
CA LYS A 45 -15.68 -6.61 -1.56
C LYS A 45 -14.88 -6.89 -2.82
N THR A 46 -15.08 -6.10 -3.86
CA THR A 46 -14.35 -6.26 -5.11
C THR A 46 -12.86 -5.99 -4.92
N GLN A 47 -12.52 -4.96 -4.16
CA GLN A 47 -11.12 -4.67 -3.86
C GLN A 47 -10.50 -5.79 -3.03
N TYR A 48 -11.23 -6.36 -2.09
CA TYR A 48 -10.73 -7.50 -1.33
C TYR A 48 -10.45 -8.70 -2.23
N MET A 49 -11.35 -8.99 -3.16
CA MET A 49 -11.13 -10.07 -4.14
C MET A 49 -9.92 -9.78 -5.03
N LYS A 50 -9.72 -8.51 -5.40
CA LYS A 50 -8.55 -8.10 -6.16
C LYS A 50 -7.27 -8.36 -5.37
N LEU A 51 -7.29 -8.10 -4.08
CA LEU A 51 -6.16 -8.39 -3.21
C LEU A 51 -5.82 -9.89 -3.23
N ALA A 52 -6.84 -10.75 -3.21
CA ALA A 52 -6.63 -12.19 -3.25
C ALA A 52 -5.95 -12.64 -4.55
N GLU A 53 -6.31 -12.02 -5.69
CA GLU A 53 -5.64 -12.28 -6.96
C GLU A 53 -4.17 -11.89 -6.90
N GLU A 54 -3.88 -10.69 -6.42
CA GLU A 54 -2.50 -10.20 -6.31
C GLU A 54 -1.69 -11.05 -5.34
N PHE A 55 -2.31 -11.52 -4.28
CA PHE A 55 -1.67 -12.41 -3.32
C PHE A 55 -1.24 -13.71 -3.99
N GLY A 56 -2.13 -14.31 -4.79
CA GLY A 56 -1.83 -15.55 -5.52
C GLY A 56 -0.70 -15.36 -6.53
N GLU A 57 -0.74 -14.27 -7.29
CA GLU A 57 0.28 -13.97 -8.29
C GLU A 57 1.65 -13.74 -7.64
N THR A 58 1.66 -13.06 -6.50
CA THR A 58 2.90 -12.83 -5.75
C THR A 58 3.46 -14.14 -5.22
N GLY A 59 2.60 -15.03 -4.74
CA GLY A 59 3.02 -16.36 -4.30
C GLY A 59 3.69 -17.15 -5.42
N LYS A 60 3.13 -17.10 -6.60
CA LYS A 60 3.72 -17.76 -7.78
C LYS A 60 5.10 -17.18 -8.10
N ALA A 61 5.22 -15.84 -8.04
CA ALA A 61 6.50 -15.17 -8.28
C ALA A 61 7.56 -15.61 -7.26
N ILE A 62 7.17 -15.76 -6.00
CA ILE A 62 8.08 -16.22 -4.94
C ILE A 62 8.55 -17.65 -5.22
N LEU A 63 7.64 -18.53 -5.58
CA LEU A 63 7.98 -19.92 -5.89
C LEU A 63 8.90 -20.03 -7.09
N ASN A 64 8.81 -19.10 -8.02
CA ASN A 64 9.64 -19.09 -9.23
C ASN A 64 10.92 -18.25 -9.07
N ASN A 65 11.16 -17.69 -7.89
CA ASN A 65 12.31 -16.81 -7.63
C ASN A 65 12.41 -15.65 -8.62
N ASP A 66 11.26 -15.11 -9.01
CA ASP A 66 11.16 -14.04 -9.99
C ASP A 66 11.13 -12.70 -9.27
N MET A 67 12.30 -12.11 -9.03
CA MET A 67 12.41 -10.89 -8.25
C MET A 67 11.63 -9.70 -8.85
N PRO A 68 11.70 -9.42 -10.15
CA PRO A 68 10.87 -8.34 -10.70
C PRO A 68 9.38 -8.52 -10.43
N GLU A 69 8.88 -9.74 -10.55
CA GLU A 69 7.47 -10.02 -10.28
C GLU A 69 7.14 -10.00 -8.79
N ILE A 70 8.09 -10.33 -7.93
CA ILE A 70 7.91 -10.22 -6.47
C ILE A 70 7.75 -8.74 -6.09
N ILE A 71 8.61 -7.89 -6.62
CA ILE A 71 8.56 -6.44 -6.36
C ILE A 71 7.23 -5.88 -6.83
N ASP A 72 6.84 -6.22 -8.04
CA ASP A 72 5.59 -5.76 -8.64
C ASP A 72 4.39 -6.24 -7.81
N GLY A 73 4.39 -7.50 -7.44
CA GLY A 73 3.30 -8.10 -6.65
C GLY A 73 3.12 -7.47 -5.29
N ILE A 74 4.23 -7.23 -4.58
CA ILE A 74 4.16 -6.57 -3.27
C ILE A 74 3.57 -5.17 -3.43
N GLY A 75 4.05 -4.42 -4.42
CA GLY A 75 3.54 -3.09 -4.72
C GLY A 75 2.07 -3.10 -5.07
N ASP A 76 1.65 -4.03 -5.92
CA ASP A 76 0.25 -4.15 -6.33
C ASP A 76 -0.67 -4.45 -5.15
N MET A 77 -0.21 -5.28 -4.21
CA MET A 77 -0.99 -5.53 -3.00
C MET A 77 -1.15 -4.25 -2.16
N VAL A 78 -0.12 -3.46 -2.06
CA VAL A 78 -0.19 -2.18 -1.32
C VAL A 78 -1.13 -1.21 -2.03
N VAL A 79 -1.12 -1.16 -3.35
CA VAL A 79 -2.05 -0.34 -4.12
C VAL A 79 -3.50 -0.73 -3.81
N VAL A 80 -3.79 -2.02 -3.87
CA VAL A 80 -5.15 -2.52 -3.58
C VAL A 80 -5.53 -2.23 -2.14
N LEU A 81 -4.63 -2.44 -1.19
CA LEU A 81 -4.89 -2.15 0.23
C LEU A 81 -5.17 -0.67 0.47
N THR A 82 -4.45 0.21 -0.21
CA THR A 82 -4.67 1.64 -0.11
C THR A 82 -6.08 2.00 -0.58
N ASN A 83 -6.51 1.43 -1.69
CA ASN A 83 -7.84 1.68 -2.23
C ASN A 83 -8.94 1.05 -1.38
N LEU A 84 -8.67 -0.14 -0.84
CA LEU A 84 -9.60 -0.81 0.07
C LEU A 84 -9.84 0.06 1.32
N ALA A 85 -8.79 0.61 1.89
CA ALA A 85 -8.91 1.47 3.07
C ALA A 85 -9.79 2.69 2.78
N GLU A 86 -9.57 3.36 1.65
CA GLU A 86 -10.38 4.51 1.26
C GLU A 86 -11.85 4.14 1.09
N LEU A 87 -12.12 3.04 0.40
CA LEU A 87 -13.49 2.57 0.20
C LEU A 87 -14.16 2.15 1.50
N ALA A 88 -13.39 1.70 2.46
CA ALA A 88 -13.91 1.32 3.78
C ALA A 88 -14.15 2.52 4.70
N GLY A 89 -13.75 3.72 4.30
CA GLY A 89 -13.96 4.94 5.08
C GLY A 89 -12.81 5.27 6.03
N THR A 90 -11.63 4.73 5.78
CA THR A 90 -10.42 5.03 6.55
C THR A 90 -9.29 5.39 5.59
N SER A 91 -8.05 5.31 6.03
CA SER A 91 -6.90 5.49 5.18
C SER A 91 -5.86 4.42 5.48
N ILE A 92 -5.02 4.15 4.49
CA ILE A 92 -3.95 3.18 4.68
C ILE A 92 -3.01 3.64 5.81
N GLU A 93 -2.79 4.94 5.95
CA GLU A 93 -1.96 5.49 7.01
C GLU A 93 -2.53 5.22 8.40
N GLU A 94 -3.85 5.39 8.56
CA GLU A 94 -4.52 5.06 9.83
C GLU A 94 -4.41 3.57 10.14
N CYS A 95 -4.59 2.74 9.14
CA CYS A 95 -4.48 1.28 9.29
C CYS A 95 -3.07 0.88 9.74
N ILE A 96 -2.05 1.41 9.07
CA ILE A 96 -0.65 1.13 9.41
C ILE A 96 -0.34 1.60 10.83
N SER A 97 -0.76 2.82 11.17
CA SER A 97 -0.52 3.38 12.49
C SER A 97 -1.16 2.54 13.59
N ALA A 98 -2.40 2.13 13.39
CA ALA A 98 -3.11 1.29 14.35
C ALA A 98 -2.41 -0.06 14.54
N ALA A 99 -2.03 -0.69 13.43
CA ALA A 99 -1.33 -1.97 13.48
C ALA A 99 0.03 -1.85 14.17
N TYR A 100 0.78 -0.81 13.86
CA TYR A 100 2.09 -0.61 14.45
C TYR A 100 2.02 -0.38 15.96
N LYS A 101 1.06 0.41 16.42
CA LYS A 101 0.88 0.64 17.86
C LYS A 101 0.68 -0.66 18.61
N GLU A 102 0.00 -1.60 17.99
CA GLU A 102 -0.26 -2.90 18.60
C GLU A 102 0.98 -3.79 18.58
N ILE A 103 1.64 -3.92 17.43
CA ILE A 103 2.81 -4.80 17.30
C ILE A 103 4.03 -4.27 18.07
N ALA A 104 4.16 -2.96 18.22
CA ALA A 104 5.30 -2.37 18.91
C ALA A 104 5.40 -2.79 20.38
N LEU A 105 4.29 -3.17 20.99
CA LEU A 105 4.22 -3.61 22.37
C LEU A 105 4.31 -5.13 22.51
N ARG A 106 4.28 -5.87 21.42
CA ARG A 106 4.30 -7.33 21.47
C ARG A 106 5.67 -7.84 21.85
N LYS A 107 5.67 -8.89 22.66
CA LYS A 107 6.84 -9.68 22.98
C LYS A 107 6.61 -11.08 22.47
N GLY A 108 7.69 -11.74 22.08
CA GLY A 108 7.60 -13.07 21.53
C GLY A 108 8.94 -13.52 20.97
N LYS A 109 8.91 -14.51 20.12
CA LYS A 109 10.13 -15.05 19.53
C LYS A 109 9.84 -15.65 18.15
N MET A 110 10.90 -15.83 17.40
CA MET A 110 10.82 -16.47 16.09
C MET A 110 10.69 -17.98 16.25
N ILE A 111 9.70 -18.55 15.60
CA ILE A 111 9.50 -20.01 15.56
C ILE A 111 9.14 -20.37 14.13
N ASN A 112 9.93 -21.25 13.54
CA ASN A 112 9.68 -21.74 12.17
C ASN A 112 9.45 -20.64 11.15
N GLY A 113 10.23 -19.59 11.21
CA GLY A 113 10.19 -18.53 10.22
C GLY A 113 9.15 -17.44 10.47
N THR A 114 8.43 -17.49 11.57
CA THR A 114 7.46 -16.47 11.90
C THR A 114 7.59 -16.02 13.36
N PHE A 115 7.18 -14.79 13.61
CA PHE A 115 7.15 -14.25 14.97
C PHE A 115 5.90 -14.76 15.69
N VAL A 116 6.10 -15.39 16.84
CA VAL A 116 5.01 -15.90 17.68
C VAL A 116 4.98 -15.08 18.94
N LYS A 117 3.87 -14.40 19.15
CA LYS A 117 3.73 -13.54 20.33
C LYS A 117 3.52 -14.38 21.59
N ASP A 118 3.98 -13.86 22.71
CA ASP A 118 3.73 -14.46 24.02
C ASP A 118 2.22 -14.35 24.34
N GLU A 119 1.73 -15.28 25.07
CA GLU A 119 0.31 -15.26 25.47
C GLU A 119 0.06 -14.35 26.68
#